data_13cdef854e8e6b012acb9e9b263b5cdd
#
_entry.id   13cdef854e8e6b012acb9e9b263b5cdd
#
_cell.length_a   1.000
_cell.length_b   1.000
_cell.length_c   1.000
_cell.angle_alpha   90.00
_cell.angle_beta   90.00
_cell.angle_gamma   90.00
#
_symmetry.space_group_name_H-M   'P 1'
#
loop_
_entity.id
_entity.type
_entity.pdbx_description
1 polymer ?
#
loop_
_entity_poly.entity_id
_entity_poly.type
_entity_poly.pdbx_seq_one_letter_code
_entity_poly.pdbx_strand_id
1 'polypeptide(L)'
;MRIAILQRDPVHSKIIERIITEAGHTCLTYQDGMSFSKALARSSVDMLVLDWHGSRLSGADILKSVRSVGGEQLPVMFASTDGSEESMVRALSFGADDYITLPVRPFEFRARVRALLRRAYPERHGAARFDCGPYHFDTRRQLVTLRGDPIHLSGTQYRLASLFFSNIGRVLSRDHIFAMVWGREFREFTRTIDSHVSRLRVLLAIDPQNDFRLQPVYKSGYRLLYLRPGEADQQKAA
;
A
#
# COMPACT_ATOMS: atom_id res chain seq x y z
N MET A 1 -8.97 6.34 -0.18
CA MET A 1 -8.14 5.15 -0.35
C MET A 1 -8.65 4.35 -1.53
N ARG A 2 -7.77 3.62 -2.23
CA ARG A 2 -8.13 2.72 -3.33
C ARG A 2 -8.06 1.28 -2.86
N ILE A 3 -9.17 0.55 -2.90
CA ILE A 3 -9.28 -0.83 -2.41
C ILE A 3 -9.54 -1.75 -3.61
N ALA A 4 -8.72 -2.78 -3.79
CA ALA A 4 -8.94 -3.78 -4.83
C ALA A 4 -9.65 -5.00 -4.25
N ILE A 5 -10.70 -5.43 -4.92
CA ILE A 5 -11.56 -6.52 -4.51
C ILE A 5 -11.46 -7.64 -5.54
N LEU A 6 -11.08 -8.82 -5.10
CA LEU A 6 -11.24 -10.06 -5.84
C LEU A 6 -12.35 -10.87 -5.19
N GLN A 7 -13.49 -10.94 -5.85
CA GLN A 7 -14.64 -11.71 -5.38
C GLN A 7 -15.37 -12.31 -6.58
N ARG A 8 -15.47 -13.64 -6.63
CA ARG A 8 -16.09 -14.36 -7.75
C ARG A 8 -17.60 -14.15 -7.83
N ASP A 9 -18.26 -14.16 -6.69
CA ASP A 9 -19.69 -13.95 -6.63
C ASP A 9 -20.02 -12.47 -6.87
N PRO A 10 -20.76 -12.14 -7.94
CA PRO A 10 -21.11 -10.77 -8.27
C PRO A 10 -22.00 -10.10 -7.23
N VAL A 11 -22.80 -10.87 -6.48
CA VAL A 11 -23.67 -10.35 -5.43
C VAL A 11 -22.83 -9.89 -4.25
N HIS A 12 -21.93 -10.75 -3.77
CA HIS A 12 -21.01 -10.39 -2.68
C HIS A 12 -20.07 -9.25 -3.11
N SER A 13 -19.56 -9.28 -4.34
CA SER A 13 -18.72 -8.22 -4.89
C SER A 13 -19.42 -6.86 -4.84
N LYS A 14 -20.66 -6.76 -5.29
CA LYS A 14 -21.45 -5.51 -5.26
C LYS A 14 -21.75 -5.03 -3.84
N ILE A 15 -22.05 -5.94 -2.92
CA ILE A 15 -22.29 -5.58 -1.50
C ILE A 15 -21.03 -4.96 -0.90
N ILE A 16 -19.87 -5.61 -1.08
CA ILE A 16 -18.59 -5.13 -0.56
C ILE A 16 -18.22 -3.78 -1.20
N GLU A 17 -18.33 -3.66 -2.50
CA GLU A 17 -18.08 -2.42 -3.25
C GLU A 17 -18.93 -1.27 -2.73
N ARG A 18 -20.24 -1.49 -2.53
CA ARG A 18 -21.14 -0.48 -2.01
C ARG A 18 -20.73 -0.01 -0.62
N ILE A 19 -20.44 -0.93 0.32
CA ILE A 19 -20.03 -0.59 1.69
C ILE A 19 -18.75 0.26 1.69
N ILE A 20 -17.77 -0.10 0.85
CA ILE A 20 -16.49 0.60 0.72
C ILE A 20 -16.69 1.98 0.09
N THR A 21 -17.53 2.10 -0.93
CA THR A 21 -17.80 3.37 -1.61
C THR A 21 -18.56 4.33 -0.70
N GLU A 22 -19.56 3.83 0.05
CA GLU A 22 -20.27 4.60 1.06
C GLU A 22 -19.34 5.08 2.20
N ALA A 23 -18.25 4.37 2.45
CA ALA A 23 -17.21 4.80 3.39
C ALA A 23 -16.21 5.83 2.80
N GLY A 24 -16.42 6.31 1.58
CA GLY A 24 -15.60 7.33 0.92
C GLY A 24 -14.32 6.78 0.26
N HIS A 25 -14.24 5.49 -0.02
CA HIS A 25 -13.12 4.87 -0.69
C HIS A 25 -13.44 4.55 -2.16
N THR A 26 -12.41 4.37 -2.99
CA THR A 26 -12.56 3.95 -4.39
C THR A 26 -12.32 2.46 -4.51
N CYS A 27 -13.15 1.73 -5.25
CA CYS A 27 -13.03 0.31 -5.50
C CYS A 27 -12.51 0.00 -6.90
N LEU A 28 -11.76 -1.10 -7.00
CA LEU A 28 -11.42 -1.80 -8.23
C LEU A 28 -11.87 -3.24 -8.03
N THR A 29 -12.90 -3.67 -8.75
CA THR A 29 -13.53 -4.99 -8.58
C THR A 29 -13.15 -5.95 -9.69
N TYR A 30 -12.83 -7.19 -9.35
CA TYR A 30 -12.44 -8.27 -10.25
C TYR A 30 -13.08 -9.57 -9.81
N GLN A 31 -13.44 -10.41 -10.78
CA GLN A 31 -14.02 -11.74 -10.54
C GLN A 31 -13.03 -12.88 -10.77
N ASP A 32 -11.92 -12.61 -11.44
CA ASP A 32 -10.87 -13.59 -11.72
C ASP A 32 -9.49 -13.11 -11.28
N GLY A 33 -8.68 -14.05 -10.76
CA GLY A 33 -7.38 -13.76 -10.21
C GLY A 33 -6.33 -13.29 -11.22
N MET A 34 -6.45 -13.69 -12.50
CA MET A 34 -5.49 -13.28 -13.52
C MET A 34 -5.63 -11.82 -13.91
N SER A 35 -6.87 -11.36 -14.13
CA SER A 35 -7.17 -9.93 -14.37
C SER A 35 -6.80 -9.08 -13.17
N PHE A 36 -7.10 -9.56 -11.96
CA PHE A 36 -6.72 -8.92 -10.71
C PHE A 36 -5.21 -8.75 -10.59
N SER A 37 -4.42 -9.81 -10.78
CA SER A 37 -2.96 -9.78 -10.71
C SER A 37 -2.34 -8.83 -11.74
N LYS A 38 -2.84 -8.83 -12.98
CA LYS A 38 -2.42 -7.89 -14.03
C LYS A 38 -2.69 -6.44 -13.63
N ALA A 39 -3.83 -6.18 -12.99
CA ALA A 39 -4.19 -4.84 -12.53
C ALA A 39 -3.31 -4.38 -11.36
N LEU A 40 -3.00 -5.26 -10.40
CA LEU A 40 -2.08 -4.95 -9.31
C LEU A 40 -0.68 -4.57 -9.79
N ALA A 41 -0.19 -5.20 -10.87
CA ALA A 41 1.10 -4.86 -11.46
C ALA A 41 1.14 -3.44 -12.07
N ARG A 42 -0.02 -2.86 -12.40
CA ARG A 42 -0.15 -1.58 -13.10
C ARG A 42 -0.72 -0.45 -12.23
N SER A 43 -1.39 -0.81 -11.14
CA SER A 43 -2.11 0.15 -10.31
C SER A 43 -1.70 0.03 -8.85
N SER A 44 -1.49 1.16 -8.19
CA SER A 44 -1.29 1.18 -6.74
C SER A 44 -2.64 1.10 -6.04
N VAL A 45 -2.73 0.23 -5.05
CA VAL A 45 -3.90 0.07 -4.19
C VAL A 45 -3.51 0.19 -2.72
N ASP A 46 -4.44 0.59 -1.87
CA ASP A 46 -4.19 0.82 -0.45
C ASP A 46 -4.61 -0.37 0.42
N MET A 47 -5.40 -1.29 -0.10
CA MET A 47 -5.85 -2.50 0.59
C MET A 47 -6.35 -3.53 -0.42
N LEU A 48 -6.24 -4.81 -0.08
CA LEU A 48 -6.85 -5.91 -0.82
C LEU A 48 -7.98 -6.54 0.00
N VAL A 49 -9.06 -6.86 -0.69
CA VAL A 49 -10.11 -7.74 -0.20
C VAL A 49 -10.17 -8.94 -1.14
N LEU A 50 -9.84 -10.13 -0.64
CA LEU A 50 -9.64 -11.31 -1.45
C LEU A 50 -10.65 -12.40 -1.10
N ASP A 51 -11.20 -13.07 -2.12
CA ASP A 51 -11.85 -14.35 -1.93
C ASP A 51 -10.79 -15.45 -1.74
N TRP A 52 -11.05 -16.36 -0.83
CA TRP A 52 -10.14 -17.49 -0.58
C TRP A 52 -10.02 -18.41 -1.78
N HIS A 53 -11.14 -18.70 -2.44
CA HIS A 53 -11.23 -19.64 -3.53
C HIS A 53 -11.08 -18.97 -4.90
N GLY A 54 -10.24 -19.53 -5.77
CA GLY A 54 -10.07 -19.11 -7.15
C GLY A 54 -9.97 -20.30 -8.10
N SER A 55 -10.36 -20.11 -9.38
CA SER A 55 -10.34 -21.19 -10.38
C SER A 55 -8.94 -21.47 -10.98
N ARG A 56 -8.14 -20.43 -11.17
CA ARG A 56 -6.79 -20.51 -11.75
C ARG A 56 -5.73 -19.85 -10.87
N LEU A 57 -6.11 -18.81 -10.15
CA LEU A 57 -5.27 -18.09 -9.22
C LEU A 57 -6.14 -17.74 -8.01
N SER A 58 -5.85 -18.34 -6.87
CA SER A 58 -6.60 -18.13 -5.63
C SER A 58 -6.18 -16.85 -4.93
N GLY A 59 -6.99 -16.37 -3.97
CA GLY A 59 -6.58 -15.27 -3.10
C GLY A 59 -5.33 -15.59 -2.31
N ALA A 60 -5.12 -16.86 -1.92
CA ALA A 60 -3.91 -17.31 -1.25
C ALA A 60 -2.66 -17.16 -2.14
N ASP A 61 -2.75 -17.49 -3.44
CA ASP A 61 -1.64 -17.31 -4.38
C ASP A 61 -1.31 -15.83 -4.57
N ILE A 62 -2.34 -14.98 -4.65
CA ILE A 62 -2.18 -13.53 -4.74
C ILE A 62 -1.52 -12.97 -3.47
N LEU A 63 -1.97 -13.38 -2.29
CA LEU A 63 -1.36 -12.98 -1.02
C LEU A 63 0.12 -13.35 -0.99
N LYS A 64 0.45 -14.60 -1.33
CA LYS A 64 1.83 -15.07 -1.39
C LYS A 64 2.67 -14.24 -2.35
N SER A 65 2.16 -13.95 -3.54
CA SER A 65 2.83 -13.09 -4.54
C SER A 65 3.04 -11.67 -4.01
N VAL A 66 2.04 -11.07 -3.33
CA VAL A 66 2.16 -9.73 -2.75
C VAL A 66 3.21 -9.69 -1.66
N ARG A 67 3.25 -10.70 -0.77
CA ARG A 67 4.24 -10.77 0.32
C ARG A 67 5.66 -11.01 -0.20
N SER A 68 5.84 -11.82 -1.24
CA SER A 68 7.16 -12.13 -1.81
C SER A 68 7.85 -10.92 -2.47
N VAL A 69 7.11 -9.91 -2.91
CA VAL A 69 7.68 -8.69 -3.51
C VAL A 69 7.82 -7.52 -2.52
N GLY A 70 7.78 -7.80 -1.21
CA GLY A 70 7.93 -6.78 -0.15
C GLY A 70 6.65 -6.00 0.15
N GLY A 71 5.49 -6.56 -0.17
CA GLY A 71 4.18 -5.97 0.13
C GLY A 71 3.68 -6.25 1.56
N GLU A 72 4.58 -6.36 2.54
CA GLU A 72 4.23 -6.67 3.95
C GLU A 72 3.29 -5.64 4.58
N GLN A 73 3.42 -4.38 4.19
CA GLN A 73 2.59 -3.28 4.73
C GLN A 73 1.23 -3.12 4.03
N LEU A 74 1.00 -3.78 2.88
CA LEU A 74 -0.28 -3.70 2.20
C LEU A 74 -1.32 -4.53 2.95
N PRO A 75 -2.37 -3.91 3.54
CA PRO A 75 -3.38 -4.66 4.27
C PRO A 75 -4.14 -5.61 3.33
N VAL A 76 -4.28 -6.85 3.77
CA VAL A 76 -5.02 -7.88 3.05
C VAL A 76 -6.07 -8.49 3.99
N MET A 77 -7.33 -8.39 3.60
CA MET A 77 -8.45 -9.04 4.26
C MET A 77 -9.02 -10.13 3.35
N PHE A 78 -9.25 -11.31 3.89
CA PHE A 78 -10.08 -12.31 3.20
C PHE A 78 -11.55 -12.10 3.51
N ALA A 79 -12.39 -12.21 2.47
CA ALA A 79 -13.85 -12.23 2.58
C ALA A 79 -14.34 -13.49 1.85
N SER A 80 -14.71 -14.52 2.58
CA SER A 80 -15.04 -15.85 2.06
C SER A 80 -16.32 -16.41 2.66
N THR A 81 -17.01 -17.26 1.89
CA THR A 81 -18.17 -18.03 2.40
C THR A 81 -17.74 -19.19 3.31
N ASP A 82 -16.47 -19.58 3.29
CA ASP A 82 -15.94 -20.58 4.18
C ASP A 82 -15.68 -19.95 5.56
N GLY A 83 -16.52 -20.29 6.54
CA GLY A 83 -16.40 -19.81 7.92
C GLY A 83 -15.67 -20.79 8.83
N SER A 84 -14.97 -21.79 8.30
CA SER A 84 -14.23 -22.75 9.10
C SER A 84 -13.05 -22.11 9.82
N GLU A 85 -12.78 -22.57 11.05
CA GLU A 85 -11.63 -22.12 11.82
C GLU A 85 -10.31 -22.44 11.09
N GLU A 86 -10.26 -23.60 10.44
CA GLU A 86 -9.09 -24.01 9.66
C GLU A 86 -8.74 -23.03 8.55
N SER A 87 -9.70 -22.61 7.74
CA SER A 87 -9.49 -21.65 6.66
C SER A 87 -9.09 -20.27 7.17
N MET A 88 -9.67 -19.84 8.28
CA MET A 88 -9.29 -18.60 8.95
C MET A 88 -7.85 -18.65 9.47
N VAL A 89 -7.48 -19.71 10.19
CA VAL A 89 -6.12 -19.89 10.71
C VAL A 89 -5.10 -19.94 9.57
N ARG A 90 -5.40 -20.68 8.50
CA ARG A 90 -4.53 -20.74 7.31
C ARG A 90 -4.33 -19.38 6.66
N ALA A 91 -5.40 -18.60 6.48
CA ALA A 91 -5.31 -17.27 5.88
C ALA A 91 -4.40 -16.35 6.69
N LEU A 92 -4.60 -16.30 8.00
CA LEU A 92 -3.80 -15.48 8.92
C LEU A 92 -2.34 -15.96 8.97
N SER A 93 -2.09 -17.27 9.01
CA SER A 93 -0.75 -17.85 8.97
C SER A 93 0.00 -17.54 7.68
N PHE A 94 -0.70 -17.37 6.56
CA PHE A 94 -0.10 -16.95 5.28
C PHE A 94 0.17 -15.43 5.19
N GLY A 95 -0.14 -14.69 6.25
CA GLY A 95 0.13 -13.25 6.34
C GLY A 95 -1.04 -12.36 5.92
N ALA A 96 -2.28 -12.86 5.97
CA ALA A 96 -3.45 -12.00 5.92
C ALA A 96 -3.56 -11.19 7.22
N ASP A 97 -4.08 -9.98 7.11
CA ASP A 97 -4.27 -9.07 8.23
C ASP A 97 -5.60 -9.25 8.94
N ASP A 98 -6.59 -9.81 8.24
CA ASP A 98 -7.92 -10.12 8.79
C ASP A 98 -8.65 -11.12 7.90
N TYR A 99 -9.70 -11.73 8.46
CA TYR A 99 -10.61 -12.65 7.78
C TYR A 99 -12.04 -12.36 8.19
N ILE A 100 -12.96 -12.33 7.24
CA ILE A 100 -14.38 -12.14 7.49
C ILE A 100 -15.21 -13.14 6.70
N THR A 101 -16.22 -13.71 7.35
CA THR A 101 -17.15 -14.65 6.70
C THR A 101 -18.27 -13.90 5.99
N LEU A 102 -18.59 -14.35 4.78
CA LEU A 102 -19.72 -13.87 4.00
C LEU A 102 -21.02 -14.58 4.40
N PRO A 103 -22.16 -13.88 4.35
CA PRO A 103 -22.34 -12.48 3.97
C PRO A 103 -21.83 -11.51 5.03
N VAL A 104 -21.20 -10.43 4.60
CA VAL A 104 -20.65 -9.43 5.54
C VAL A 104 -21.76 -8.64 6.23
N ARG A 105 -21.54 -8.31 7.50
CA ARG A 105 -22.33 -7.29 8.22
C ARG A 105 -21.75 -5.92 7.90
N PRO A 106 -22.50 -4.98 7.31
CA PRO A 106 -21.94 -3.73 6.77
C PRO A 106 -21.15 -2.90 7.78
N PHE A 107 -21.66 -2.75 8.99
CA PHE A 107 -20.97 -1.97 10.03
C PHE A 107 -19.70 -2.65 10.53
N GLU A 108 -19.71 -3.97 10.70
CA GLU A 108 -18.53 -4.75 11.08
C GLU A 108 -17.46 -4.66 10.00
N PHE A 109 -17.82 -4.93 8.76
CA PHE A 109 -16.89 -4.89 7.63
C PHE A 109 -16.23 -3.51 7.51
N ARG A 110 -17.02 -2.43 7.57
CA ARG A 110 -16.51 -1.07 7.54
C ARG A 110 -15.57 -0.75 8.70
N ALA A 111 -15.90 -1.22 9.91
CA ALA A 111 -15.06 -1.01 11.08
C ALA A 111 -13.69 -1.73 10.93
N ARG A 112 -13.67 -2.96 10.42
CA ARG A 112 -12.46 -3.74 10.15
C ARG A 112 -11.60 -3.09 9.05
N VAL A 113 -12.18 -2.70 7.92
CA VAL A 113 -11.49 -1.95 6.85
C VAL A 113 -10.85 -0.69 7.41
N ARG A 114 -11.59 0.10 8.20
CA ARG A 114 -11.06 1.31 8.82
C ARG A 114 -9.90 1.02 9.78
N ALA A 115 -9.98 -0.05 10.57
CA ALA A 115 -8.93 -0.44 11.50
C ALA A 115 -7.66 -0.86 10.77
N LEU A 116 -7.78 -1.65 9.70
CA LEU A 116 -6.65 -2.08 8.87
C LEU A 116 -5.98 -0.90 8.18
N LEU A 117 -6.76 -0.01 7.54
CA LEU A 117 -6.24 1.18 6.89
C LEU A 117 -5.57 2.14 7.88
N ARG A 118 -6.12 2.31 9.08
CA ARG A 118 -5.52 3.14 10.13
C ARG A 118 -4.18 2.58 10.61
N ARG A 119 -4.09 1.25 10.76
CA ARG A 119 -2.84 0.57 11.16
C ARG A 119 -1.76 0.70 10.08
N ALA A 120 -2.14 0.51 8.81
CA ALA A 120 -1.21 0.55 7.70
C ALA A 120 -0.80 1.98 7.29
N TYR A 121 -1.68 2.97 7.52
CA TYR A 121 -1.49 4.37 7.11
C TYR A 121 -1.81 5.33 8.26
N PRO A 122 -1.06 5.28 9.36
CA PRO A 122 -1.34 6.09 10.54
C PRO A 122 -1.33 7.59 10.24
N GLU A 123 -0.46 8.05 9.34
CA GLU A 123 -0.35 9.44 8.89
C GLU A 123 -1.63 9.98 8.23
N ARG A 124 -2.36 9.11 7.52
CA ARG A 124 -3.62 9.47 6.84
C ARG A 124 -4.83 9.45 7.78
N HIS A 125 -4.65 8.89 8.96
CA HIS A 125 -5.69 8.76 10.00
C HIS A 125 -5.42 9.62 11.23
N GLY A 126 -4.60 10.67 11.10
CA GLY A 126 -4.38 11.67 12.13
C GLY A 126 -3.36 11.27 13.18
N ALA A 127 -2.51 10.29 12.93
CA ALA A 127 -1.32 10.09 13.74
C ALA A 127 -0.47 11.37 13.70
N ALA A 128 -0.20 11.94 14.86
CA ALA A 128 0.57 13.16 14.96
C ALA A 128 2.04 12.94 14.57
N ARG A 129 2.53 11.69 14.68
CA ARG A 129 3.90 11.29 14.38
C ARG A 129 3.97 9.84 13.94
N PHE A 130 4.94 9.53 13.08
CA PHE A 130 5.32 8.16 12.73
C PHE A 130 6.81 8.08 12.44
N ASP A 131 7.39 6.91 12.69
CA ASP A 131 8.82 6.66 12.57
C ASP A 131 9.10 5.59 11.52
N CYS A 132 10.17 5.79 10.74
CA CYS A 132 10.65 4.84 9.75
C CYS A 132 12.17 4.75 9.80
N GLY A 133 12.71 3.77 10.52
CA GLY A 133 14.14 3.68 10.76
C GLY A 133 14.67 4.96 11.38
N PRO A 134 15.69 5.60 10.79
CA PRO A 134 16.26 6.83 11.32
C PRO A 134 15.43 8.09 11.04
N TYR A 135 14.31 7.97 10.31
CA TYR A 135 13.45 9.12 9.97
C TYR A 135 12.25 9.22 10.91
N HIS A 136 11.99 10.43 11.41
CA HIS A 136 10.83 10.76 12.22
C HIS A 136 9.99 11.81 11.52
N PHE A 137 8.70 11.56 11.38
CA PHE A 137 7.74 12.44 10.73
C PHE A 137 6.77 13.03 11.74
N ASP A 138 6.69 14.37 11.80
CA ASP A 138 5.63 15.09 12.52
C ASP A 138 4.60 15.59 11.49
N THR A 139 3.42 14.96 11.48
CA THR A 139 2.39 15.23 10.48
C THR A 139 1.68 16.56 10.70
N ARG A 140 1.60 17.03 11.95
CA ARG A 140 0.98 18.31 12.30
C ARG A 140 1.84 19.48 11.87
N ARG A 141 3.16 19.35 12.07
CA ARG A 141 4.14 20.38 11.72
C ARG A 141 4.68 20.26 10.30
N GLN A 142 4.35 19.15 9.61
CA GLN A 142 4.94 18.77 8.31
C GLN A 142 6.48 18.79 8.36
N LEU A 143 7.04 18.28 9.44
CA LEU A 143 8.48 18.22 9.68
C LEU A 143 8.98 16.79 9.56
N VAL A 144 10.16 16.64 8.98
CA VAL A 144 10.91 15.38 8.95
C VAL A 144 12.25 15.60 9.62
N THR A 145 12.68 14.66 10.45
CA THR A 145 14.05 14.63 10.97
C THR A 145 14.73 13.33 10.57
N LEU A 146 16.03 13.38 10.35
CA LEU A 146 16.90 12.22 10.15
C LEU A 146 17.87 12.14 11.34
N ARG A 147 17.75 11.06 12.14
CA ARG A 147 18.55 10.89 13.37
C ARG A 147 18.46 12.06 14.35
N GLY A 148 17.35 12.78 14.34
CA GLY A 148 17.10 13.96 15.16
C GLY A 148 17.34 15.29 14.45
N ASP A 149 18.12 15.33 13.38
CA ASP A 149 18.41 16.54 12.63
C ASP A 149 17.25 16.94 11.73
N PRO A 150 16.71 18.15 11.77
CA PRO A 150 15.58 18.57 10.98
C PRO A 150 15.94 18.75 9.51
N ILE A 151 15.06 18.26 8.63
CA ILE A 151 15.18 18.41 7.18
C ILE A 151 14.13 19.40 6.69
N HIS A 152 14.58 20.49 6.06
CA HIS A 152 13.68 21.49 5.50
C HIS A 152 13.09 21.03 4.17
N LEU A 153 11.77 20.77 4.15
CA LEU A 153 11.02 20.36 2.99
C LEU A 153 9.91 21.38 2.69
N SER A 154 9.67 21.62 1.41
CA SER A 154 8.43 22.29 1.00
C SER A 154 7.22 21.38 1.26
N GLY A 155 6.02 21.96 1.33
CA GLY A 155 4.80 21.17 1.56
C GLY A 155 4.59 20.05 0.51
N THR A 156 4.98 20.26 -0.75
CA THR A 156 4.93 19.23 -1.80
C THR A 156 5.98 18.14 -1.57
N GLN A 157 7.20 18.51 -1.17
CA GLN A 157 8.26 17.55 -0.84
C GLN A 157 7.89 16.74 0.40
N TYR A 158 7.30 17.37 1.42
CA TYR A 158 6.80 16.66 2.60
C TYR A 158 5.72 15.64 2.22
N ARG A 159 4.69 16.04 1.43
CA ARG A 159 3.65 15.10 0.98
C ARG A 159 4.23 13.93 0.18
N LEU A 160 5.21 14.18 -0.68
CA LEU A 160 5.87 13.14 -1.46
C LEU A 160 6.70 12.21 -0.57
N ALA A 161 7.46 12.74 0.40
CA ALA A 161 8.20 11.98 1.40
C ALA A 161 7.25 11.10 2.23
N SER A 162 6.24 11.71 2.82
CA SER A 162 5.23 11.02 3.62
C SER A 162 4.56 9.90 2.82
N LEU A 163 4.22 10.14 1.54
CA LEU A 163 3.64 9.13 0.68
C LEU A 163 4.56 7.91 0.47
N PHE A 164 5.86 8.12 0.25
CA PHE A 164 6.80 7.01 0.07
C PHE A 164 7.05 6.25 1.37
N PHE A 165 7.32 6.96 2.47
CA PHE A 165 7.61 6.34 3.76
C PHE A 165 6.41 5.62 4.37
N SER A 166 5.20 6.04 4.05
CA SER A 166 3.97 5.32 4.41
C SER A 166 3.63 4.14 3.49
N ASN A 167 4.42 3.89 2.47
CA ASN A 167 4.19 2.81 1.50
C ASN A 167 5.49 2.07 1.17
N ILE A 168 6.33 1.84 2.18
CA ILE A 168 7.59 1.10 2.03
C ILE A 168 7.32 -0.28 1.41
N GLY A 169 8.18 -0.71 0.47
CA GLY A 169 8.06 -1.98 -0.23
C GLY A 169 7.07 -1.98 -1.41
N ARG A 170 6.15 -1.03 -1.48
CA ARG A 170 5.11 -0.96 -2.51
C ARG A 170 5.55 -0.20 -3.75
N VAL A 171 5.10 -0.66 -4.91
CA VAL A 171 5.21 0.11 -6.15
C VAL A 171 4.11 1.15 -6.18
N LEU A 172 4.49 2.43 -6.20
CA LEU A 172 3.57 3.54 -6.40
C LEU A 172 3.60 3.96 -7.88
N SER A 173 2.45 3.84 -8.55
CA SER A 173 2.35 4.29 -9.94
C SER A 173 2.48 5.82 -10.04
N ARG A 174 2.98 6.31 -11.19
CA ARG A 174 3.11 7.76 -11.42
C ARG A 174 1.77 8.49 -11.25
N ASP A 175 0.70 7.92 -11.77
CA ASP A 175 -0.65 8.50 -11.63
C ASP A 175 -1.10 8.55 -10.17
N HIS A 176 -0.78 7.51 -9.37
CA HIS A 176 -1.10 7.49 -7.95
C HIS A 176 -0.29 8.56 -7.19
N ILE A 177 1.02 8.63 -7.43
CA ILE A 177 1.89 9.65 -6.82
C ILE A 177 1.37 11.04 -7.16
N PHE A 178 1.04 11.27 -8.42
CA PHE A 178 0.54 12.55 -8.90
C PHE A 178 -0.78 12.94 -8.22
N ALA A 179 -1.76 12.03 -8.23
CA ALA A 179 -3.07 12.25 -7.62
C ALA A 179 -2.98 12.55 -6.12
N MET A 180 -2.04 11.88 -5.40
CA MET A 180 -1.90 12.03 -3.95
C MET A 180 -1.12 13.28 -3.55
N VAL A 181 -0.16 13.73 -4.35
CA VAL A 181 0.73 14.85 -4.01
C VAL A 181 0.23 16.18 -4.57
N TRP A 182 -0.31 16.18 -5.80
CA TRP A 182 -0.75 17.40 -6.50
C TRP A 182 -2.26 17.52 -6.71
N GLY A 183 -3.04 16.42 -6.47
CA GLY A 183 -4.49 16.40 -6.71
C GLY A 183 -4.86 15.94 -8.12
N ARG A 184 -6.17 15.79 -8.36
CA ARG A 184 -6.69 15.21 -9.63
C ARG A 184 -6.72 16.17 -10.83
N GLU A 185 -6.55 17.45 -10.65
CA GLU A 185 -6.81 18.47 -11.67
C GLU A 185 -5.64 18.72 -12.64
N PHE A 186 -4.44 18.21 -12.38
CA PHE A 186 -3.26 18.44 -13.22
C PHE A 186 -2.90 17.19 -14.04
N ARG A 187 -3.31 17.15 -15.32
CA ARG A 187 -3.04 16.02 -16.23
C ARG A 187 -1.74 16.09 -17.04
N GLU A 188 -0.94 17.13 -16.89
CA GLU A 188 0.15 17.37 -17.84
C GLU A 188 1.52 17.38 -17.22
N PHE A 189 2.23 16.48 -16.82
CA PHE A 189 3.70 16.50 -16.60
C PHE A 189 4.23 15.28 -15.83
N THR A 190 4.39 14.17 -16.54
CA THR A 190 5.13 13.00 -16.01
C THR A 190 6.59 13.29 -15.67
N ARG A 191 7.24 14.26 -16.35
CA ARG A 191 8.62 14.70 -16.06
C ARG A 191 8.77 15.39 -14.71
N THR A 192 7.71 15.98 -14.18
CA THR A 192 7.71 16.66 -12.88
C THR A 192 7.97 15.67 -11.73
N ILE A 193 7.40 14.46 -11.77
CA ILE A 193 7.57 13.46 -10.71
C ILE A 193 9.04 13.03 -10.62
N ASP A 194 9.68 12.74 -11.75
CA ASP A 194 11.06 12.23 -11.77
C ASP A 194 12.05 13.26 -11.18
N SER A 195 11.86 14.55 -11.48
CA SER A 195 12.63 15.65 -10.89
C SER A 195 12.42 15.78 -9.39
N HIS A 196 11.16 15.70 -8.95
CA HIS A 196 10.83 15.76 -7.52
C HIS A 196 11.36 14.56 -6.75
N VAL A 197 11.29 13.36 -7.31
CA VAL A 197 11.84 12.13 -6.72
C VAL A 197 13.36 12.22 -6.62
N SER A 198 14.04 12.68 -7.68
CA SER A 198 15.49 12.87 -7.66
C SER A 198 15.91 13.86 -6.57
N ARG A 199 15.25 15.00 -6.49
CA ARG A 199 15.51 16.01 -5.46
C ARG A 199 15.22 15.50 -4.05
N LEU A 200 14.14 14.71 -3.89
CA LEU A 200 13.78 14.13 -2.61
C LEU A 200 14.84 13.15 -2.09
N ARG A 201 15.44 12.32 -2.98
CA ARG A 201 16.54 11.43 -2.60
C ARG A 201 17.70 12.17 -1.98
N VAL A 202 18.07 13.31 -2.58
CA VAL A 202 19.19 14.14 -2.09
C VAL A 202 18.82 14.78 -0.76
N LEU A 203 17.65 15.43 -0.67
CA LEU A 203 17.23 16.16 0.54
C LEU A 203 17.08 15.28 1.77
N LEU A 204 16.55 14.08 1.57
CA LEU A 204 16.33 13.12 2.65
C LEU A 204 17.52 12.16 2.83
N ALA A 205 18.57 12.27 2.02
CA ALA A 205 19.69 11.31 2.00
C ALA A 205 19.16 9.85 1.95
N ILE A 206 18.22 9.58 1.00
CA ILE A 206 17.66 8.23 0.83
C ILE A 206 18.69 7.38 0.09
N ASP A 207 19.51 6.69 0.86
CA ASP A 207 20.58 5.81 0.40
C ASP A 207 20.71 4.58 1.33
N PRO A 208 21.50 3.57 0.95
CA PRO A 208 21.72 2.38 1.77
C PRO A 208 22.36 2.65 3.13
N GLN A 209 23.05 3.78 3.34
CA GLN A 209 23.66 4.13 4.63
C GLN A 209 22.59 4.54 5.67
N ASN A 210 21.43 4.99 5.17
CA ASN A 210 20.25 5.31 5.97
C ASN A 210 19.16 4.24 5.86
N ASP A 211 19.54 3.01 5.49
CA ASP A 211 18.67 1.83 5.42
C ASP A 211 17.56 1.91 4.37
N PHE A 212 17.62 2.82 3.40
CA PHE A 212 16.58 2.97 2.41
C PHE A 212 17.11 3.08 0.98
N ARG A 213 16.28 2.63 0.03
CA ARG A 213 16.52 2.81 -1.41
C ARG A 213 15.22 3.18 -2.11
N LEU A 214 15.18 4.36 -2.73
CA LEU A 214 14.07 4.78 -3.58
C LEU A 214 14.44 4.55 -5.04
N GLN A 215 13.79 3.58 -5.70
CA GLN A 215 14.15 3.16 -7.06
C GLN A 215 12.97 3.24 -8.03
N PRO A 216 13.25 3.51 -9.33
CA PRO A 216 12.23 3.40 -10.36
C PRO A 216 11.87 1.93 -10.59
N VAL A 217 10.60 1.68 -10.88
CA VAL A 217 10.11 0.38 -11.37
C VAL A 217 9.66 0.57 -12.82
N TYR A 218 10.31 -0.15 -13.73
CA TYR A 218 10.11 0.02 -15.16
C TYR A 218 8.62 0.00 -15.55
N LYS A 219 8.19 0.99 -16.33
CA LYS A 219 6.81 1.21 -16.79
C LYS A 219 5.73 1.30 -15.69
N SER A 220 6.11 1.23 -14.40
CA SER A 220 5.14 1.20 -13.31
C SER A 220 5.18 2.48 -12.46
N GLY A 221 6.36 2.90 -11.97
CA GLY A 221 6.47 4.06 -11.10
C GLY A 221 7.72 4.01 -10.22
N TYR A 222 7.54 4.14 -8.90
CA TYR A 222 8.63 4.16 -7.94
C TYR A 222 8.33 3.27 -6.74
N ARG A 223 9.38 2.76 -6.10
CA ARG A 223 9.30 1.97 -4.86
C ARG A 223 10.38 2.42 -3.88
N LEU A 224 9.98 2.70 -2.64
CA LEU A 224 10.89 2.86 -1.52
C LEU A 224 11.07 1.51 -0.84
N LEU A 225 12.31 1.07 -0.70
CA LEU A 225 12.68 -0.17 0.00
C LEU A 225 13.35 0.20 1.32
N TYR A 226 13.03 -0.57 2.36
CA TYR A 226 13.80 -0.65 3.58
C TYR A 226 14.84 -1.77 3.41
N LEU A 227 16.10 -1.46 3.64
CA LEU A 227 17.22 -2.39 3.54
C LEU A 227 17.55 -2.86 4.96
N ARG A 228 17.37 -4.14 5.24
CA ARG A 228 17.77 -4.68 6.55
C ARG A 228 19.28 -4.59 6.71
N PRO A 229 19.80 -4.30 7.92
CA PRO A 229 21.23 -4.34 8.18
C PRO A 229 21.79 -5.72 7.78
N GLY A 230 22.76 -5.73 6.84
CA GLY A 230 23.37 -6.95 6.28
C GLY A 230 22.98 -7.28 4.83
N GLU A 231 21.92 -6.73 4.26
CA GLU A 231 21.56 -6.93 2.84
C GLU A 231 22.23 -5.93 1.89
N ALA A 232 22.77 -4.85 2.43
CA ALA A 232 23.43 -3.81 1.65
C ALA A 232 24.75 -4.27 0.98
N ASP A 233 25.43 -5.25 1.52
CA ASP A 233 26.72 -5.73 1.01
C ASP A 233 26.60 -6.79 -0.09
N GLN A 234 25.50 -7.52 -0.16
CA GLN A 234 25.32 -8.58 -1.15
C GLN A 234 24.96 -8.07 -2.55
N GLN A 235 24.48 -6.84 -2.70
CA GLN A 235 24.10 -6.26 -3.99
C GLN A 235 25.19 -5.38 -4.64
N LYS A 236 26.35 -5.22 -4.01
CA LYS A 236 27.53 -4.61 -4.66
C LYS A 236 28.36 -5.59 -5.48
N ALA A 237 28.07 -6.89 -5.40
CA ALA A 237 28.83 -7.96 -6.02
C ALA A 237 28.12 -8.69 -7.19
N ALA A 238 27.01 -8.15 -7.70
CA ALA A 238 26.29 -8.72 -8.86
C ALA A 238 26.13 -7.69 -9.99
#